data_6d1fbb76be09c9d96ff9cd422e4c5fcb
#
_entry.id   6d1fbb76be09c9d96ff9cd422e4c5fcb
#
_cell.length_a   1.000
_cell.length_b   1.000
_cell.length_c   1.000
_cell.angle_alpha   90.00
_cell.angle_beta   90.00
_cell.angle_gamma   90.00
#
_symmetry.space_group_name_H-M   'P 1'
#
loop_
_entity.id
_entity.type
_entity.pdbx_description
1 polymer ?
#
loop_
_entity_poly.entity_id
_entity_poly.type
_entity_poly.pdbx_seq_one_letter_code
_entity_poly.pdbx_strand_id
1 'polypeptide(L)'
;MYKFNDREITFDKYNTPTPWMNYLSNGTFHTMISQAGGGVAFYKSPQIWRINHYRFFHLPTDRSGFYTYIKDNDDIWCPTNEPCKSKPDKWSSTHGMGYTRFEAEKNGLEITSTYFVGEYENALIWNLKIKSNSDRKITVFPYVELGMMEFMRELQWQCYNKHQLTAYNMGDILVYKYGVEDQPRPDQTPLVYFATDVPATAFDCDRDEFVGSYRSEENPQNVENGKCTNSTLYGGDPCFALQIDLDLKAEEEKEVNIFLGTAMTEDAVKASVHHCREKNFRCV
;
A
#
# COMPACT_ATOMS: atom_id res chain seq x y z
N MET A 1 -10.40 -23.81 -4.23
CA MET A 1 -10.63 -22.47 -4.78
C MET A 1 -10.97 -21.48 -3.69
N TYR A 2 -11.99 -21.73 -2.87
CA TYR A 2 -12.23 -20.97 -1.65
C TYR A 2 -12.91 -21.84 -0.60
N LYS A 3 -12.71 -21.48 0.67
CA LYS A 3 -13.38 -22.11 1.82
C LYS A 3 -14.15 -21.02 2.56
N PHE A 4 -15.38 -21.31 2.93
CA PHE A 4 -16.24 -20.41 3.69
C PHE A 4 -16.36 -20.92 5.12
N ASN A 5 -16.16 -20.05 6.07
CA ASN A 5 -16.41 -20.23 7.49
C ASN A 5 -17.34 -19.09 7.94
N ASP A 6 -18.01 -19.20 9.08
CA ASP A 6 -19.08 -18.28 9.53
C ASP A 6 -18.83 -16.79 9.31
N ARG A 7 -17.60 -16.34 9.38
CA ARG A 7 -17.21 -14.93 9.28
C ARG A 7 -16.06 -14.64 8.33
N GLU A 8 -15.56 -15.66 7.64
CA GLU A 8 -14.36 -15.56 6.80
C GLU A 8 -14.55 -16.32 5.50
N ILE A 9 -13.92 -15.81 4.46
CA ILE A 9 -13.72 -16.53 3.22
C ILE A 9 -12.21 -16.60 2.92
N THR A 10 -11.69 -17.80 2.79
CA THR A 10 -10.28 -18.06 2.51
C THR A 10 -10.09 -18.59 1.10
N PHE A 11 -9.18 -17.99 0.35
CA PHE A 11 -8.78 -18.37 -0.99
C PHE A 11 -7.42 -19.05 -0.94
N ASP A 12 -7.30 -20.17 -1.66
CA ASP A 12 -6.05 -20.90 -1.89
C ASP A 12 -5.43 -20.59 -3.26
N LYS A 13 -6.06 -19.68 -4.03
CA LYS A 13 -5.60 -19.22 -5.35
C LYS A 13 -5.91 -17.75 -5.53
N TYR A 14 -4.93 -16.98 -5.96
CA TYR A 14 -5.06 -15.55 -6.26
C TYR A 14 -5.84 -15.28 -7.57
N ASN A 15 -5.70 -16.15 -8.57
CA ASN A 15 -6.24 -16.00 -9.92
C ASN A 15 -7.68 -16.53 -10.03
N THR A 16 -8.58 -15.96 -9.28
CA THR A 16 -10.01 -16.24 -9.43
C THR A 16 -10.56 -15.64 -10.73
N PRO A 17 -11.68 -16.15 -11.30
CA PRO A 17 -12.25 -15.63 -12.55
C PRO A 17 -12.60 -14.14 -12.52
N THR A 18 -12.94 -13.63 -11.35
CA THR A 18 -13.20 -12.21 -11.06
C THR A 18 -12.61 -11.85 -9.70
N PRO A 19 -12.18 -10.60 -9.48
CA PRO A 19 -11.73 -10.17 -8.16
C PRO A 19 -12.85 -10.32 -7.11
N TRP A 20 -12.47 -10.85 -5.95
CA TRP A 20 -13.32 -10.90 -4.77
C TRP A 20 -12.90 -9.80 -3.82
N MET A 21 -13.76 -8.79 -3.66
CA MET A 21 -13.44 -7.57 -2.92
C MET A 21 -13.97 -7.63 -1.49
N ASN A 22 -13.12 -7.35 -0.52
CA ASN A 22 -13.51 -7.06 0.84
C ASN A 22 -13.62 -5.54 1.05
N TYR A 23 -14.69 -5.10 1.70
CA TYR A 23 -14.96 -3.69 1.99
C TYR A 23 -14.68 -3.42 3.46
N LEU A 24 -13.70 -2.57 3.73
CA LEU A 24 -13.27 -2.20 5.06
C LEU A 24 -13.55 -0.72 5.29
N SER A 25 -14.17 -0.36 6.40
CA SER A 25 -14.61 1.02 6.63
C SER A 25 -14.84 1.31 8.10
N ASN A 26 -14.52 2.54 8.51
CA ASN A 26 -14.94 3.11 9.80
C ASN A 26 -16.02 4.21 9.63
N GLY A 27 -16.63 4.33 8.44
CA GLY A 27 -17.62 5.34 8.11
C GLY A 27 -17.04 6.64 7.53
N THR A 28 -15.73 6.87 7.64
CA THR A 28 -15.04 8.07 7.12
C THR A 28 -13.92 7.69 6.16
N PHE A 29 -13.12 6.72 6.51
CA PHE A 29 -12.09 6.15 5.66
C PHE A 29 -12.53 4.77 5.18
N HIS A 30 -12.34 4.53 3.90
CA HIS A 30 -12.83 3.31 3.25
C HIS A 30 -11.73 2.70 2.39
N THR A 31 -11.72 1.38 2.33
CA THR A 31 -10.89 0.66 1.37
C THR A 31 -11.62 -0.58 0.85
N MET A 32 -11.31 -0.94 -0.37
CA MET A 32 -11.68 -2.22 -0.98
C MET A 32 -10.39 -2.94 -1.32
N ILE A 33 -10.26 -4.19 -0.88
CA ILE A 33 -9.07 -5.00 -1.13
C ILE A 33 -9.51 -6.34 -1.71
N SER A 34 -8.91 -6.74 -2.82
CA SER A 34 -9.16 -8.04 -3.43
C SER A 34 -8.33 -9.15 -2.80
N GLN A 35 -8.66 -10.39 -3.14
CA GLN A 35 -7.89 -11.57 -2.75
C GLN A 35 -6.45 -11.56 -3.30
N ALA A 36 -6.13 -10.70 -4.26
CA ALA A 36 -4.79 -10.57 -4.86
C ALA A 36 -4.06 -9.28 -4.43
N GLY A 37 -4.63 -8.49 -3.52
CA GLY A 37 -4.04 -7.26 -2.99
C GLY A 37 -4.31 -6.00 -3.81
N GLY A 38 -5.04 -6.11 -4.93
CA GLY A 38 -5.55 -4.96 -5.67
C GLY A 38 -6.63 -4.22 -4.90
N GLY A 39 -6.90 -2.98 -5.25
CA GLY A 39 -7.98 -2.24 -4.61
C GLY A 39 -7.80 -0.73 -4.58
N VAL A 40 -8.69 -0.08 -3.84
CA VAL A 40 -8.72 1.38 -3.70
C VAL A 40 -9.00 1.80 -2.28
N ALA A 41 -8.36 2.89 -1.84
CA ALA A 41 -8.68 3.60 -0.62
C ALA A 41 -9.23 4.99 -0.95
N PHE A 42 -10.18 5.45 -0.15
CA PHE A 42 -10.75 6.78 -0.30
C PHE A 42 -11.24 7.34 1.04
N TYR A 43 -11.24 8.66 1.12
CA TYR A 43 -11.75 9.41 2.26
C TYR A 43 -13.15 9.94 1.94
N LYS A 44 -14.17 9.62 2.73
CA LYS A 44 -15.58 10.00 2.58
C LYS A 44 -16.23 9.59 1.24
N SER A 45 -15.67 10.01 0.10
CA SER A 45 -16.26 9.80 -1.21
C SER A 45 -15.22 9.34 -2.24
N PRO A 46 -15.44 8.21 -2.92
CA PRO A 46 -14.53 7.73 -3.98
C PRO A 46 -14.58 8.59 -5.24
N GLN A 47 -15.55 9.49 -5.35
CA GLN A 47 -15.64 10.41 -6.46
C GLN A 47 -14.66 11.57 -6.34
N ILE A 48 -14.43 12.08 -5.11
CA ILE A 48 -13.72 13.34 -4.87
C ILE A 48 -12.37 13.11 -4.17
N TRP A 49 -12.29 12.15 -3.22
CA TRP A 49 -11.11 11.96 -2.37
C TRP A 49 -10.58 10.52 -2.41
N ARG A 50 -10.42 10.01 -3.63
CA ARG A 50 -9.76 8.76 -3.88
C ARG A 50 -8.24 8.91 -3.69
N ILE A 51 -7.63 7.99 -2.98
CA ILE A 51 -6.23 8.08 -2.58
C ILE A 51 -5.32 7.48 -3.64
N ASN A 52 -5.57 6.23 -4.02
CA ASN A 52 -4.72 5.53 -4.96
C ASN A 52 -5.40 5.32 -6.30
N HIS A 53 -4.57 5.14 -7.31
CA HIS A 53 -5.01 4.85 -8.66
C HIS A 53 -5.66 3.47 -8.71
N TYR A 54 -6.86 3.36 -9.29
CA TYR A 54 -7.56 2.09 -9.49
C TYR A 54 -8.31 2.10 -10.82
N ARG A 55 -8.10 1.06 -11.60
CA ARG A 55 -8.65 0.98 -12.97
C ARG A 55 -10.08 0.47 -12.97
N PHE A 56 -11.04 1.35 -13.18
CA PHE A 56 -12.46 1.02 -13.19
C PHE A 56 -12.96 0.28 -14.42
N PHE A 57 -12.26 0.35 -15.55
CA PHE A 57 -12.79 -0.05 -16.85
C PHE A 57 -12.10 -1.25 -17.49
N HIS A 58 -11.13 -1.83 -16.85
CA HIS A 58 -10.40 -2.95 -17.42
C HIS A 58 -10.70 -4.24 -16.70
N LEU A 59 -11.35 -5.16 -17.39
CA LEU A 59 -11.53 -6.52 -16.93
C LEU A 59 -10.56 -7.44 -17.68
N PRO A 60 -9.93 -8.38 -17.01
CA PRO A 60 -9.86 -8.57 -15.56
C PRO A 60 -8.68 -7.80 -15.00
N THR A 61 -8.87 -6.70 -14.37
CA THR A 61 -7.75 -5.99 -13.76
C THR A 61 -7.98 -5.78 -12.29
N ASP A 62 -7.07 -6.34 -11.57
CA ASP A 62 -6.93 -6.18 -10.17
C ASP A 62 -5.50 -5.73 -9.91
N ARG A 63 -5.20 -4.52 -10.29
CA ARG A 63 -3.92 -3.86 -10.03
C ARG A 63 -4.16 -2.50 -9.44
N SER A 64 -3.09 -1.84 -9.01
CA SER A 64 -3.13 -0.59 -8.30
C SER A 64 -3.81 -0.76 -6.94
N GLY A 65 -3.21 -1.58 -6.13
CA GLY A 65 -3.60 -1.87 -4.75
C GLY A 65 -2.51 -1.45 -3.77
N PHE A 66 -2.33 -2.29 -2.78
CA PHE A 66 -1.46 -2.05 -1.65
C PHE A 66 -0.44 -3.19 -1.60
N TYR A 67 0.75 -2.95 -2.12
CA TYR A 67 1.75 -3.99 -2.31
C TYR A 67 2.92 -3.83 -1.36
N THR A 68 3.50 -4.96 -1.00
CA THR A 68 4.76 -5.01 -0.26
C THR A 68 5.71 -5.91 -1.03
N TYR A 69 6.74 -5.30 -1.62
CA TYR A 69 7.80 -6.09 -2.23
C TYR A 69 8.79 -6.54 -1.17
N ILE A 70 9.20 -7.77 -1.27
CA ILE A 70 10.24 -8.37 -0.45
C ILE A 70 11.41 -8.68 -1.36
N LYS A 71 12.58 -8.14 -1.02
CA LYS A 71 13.85 -8.51 -1.65
C LYS A 71 14.65 -9.32 -0.65
N ASP A 72 14.89 -10.59 -1.01
CA ASP A 72 15.73 -11.52 -0.26
C ASP A 72 16.88 -11.95 -1.19
N ASN A 73 18.03 -11.32 -1.07
CA ASN A 73 19.14 -11.39 -2.02
C ASN A 73 18.68 -11.05 -3.46
N ASP A 74 18.75 -11.99 -4.38
CA ASP A 74 18.31 -11.81 -5.77
C ASP A 74 16.83 -12.16 -5.99
N ASP A 75 16.15 -12.72 -4.98
CA ASP A 75 14.74 -13.10 -5.08
C ASP A 75 13.85 -11.90 -4.72
N ILE A 76 12.89 -11.61 -5.59
CA ILE A 76 11.90 -10.55 -5.40
C ILE A 76 10.51 -11.15 -5.48
N TRP A 77 9.70 -10.88 -4.47
CA TRP A 77 8.35 -11.41 -4.41
C TRP A 77 7.41 -10.53 -3.57
N CYS A 78 6.10 -10.81 -3.64
CA CYS A 78 5.08 -10.13 -2.87
C CYS A 78 4.22 -11.15 -2.12
N PRO A 79 3.89 -10.92 -0.83
CA PRO A 79 2.98 -11.78 -0.07
C PRO A 79 1.59 -11.88 -0.68
N THR A 80 1.15 -10.85 -1.38
CA THR A 80 -0.11 -10.83 -2.15
C THR A 80 -0.06 -11.65 -3.44
N ASN A 81 1.13 -12.12 -3.85
CA ASN A 81 1.49 -12.69 -5.12
C ASN A 81 1.47 -11.70 -6.30
N GLU A 82 0.48 -10.85 -6.43
CA GLU A 82 0.55 -9.68 -7.32
C GLU A 82 1.35 -8.56 -6.62
N PRO A 83 2.02 -7.70 -7.37
CA PRO A 83 2.13 -7.69 -8.83
C PRO A 83 3.27 -8.57 -9.38
N CYS A 84 4.16 -9.11 -8.53
CA CYS A 84 5.36 -9.85 -8.94
C CYS A 84 5.07 -11.20 -9.61
N LYS A 85 3.92 -11.84 -9.32
CA LYS A 85 3.55 -13.19 -9.78
C LYS A 85 4.59 -14.25 -9.43
N SER A 86 5.15 -14.14 -8.25
CA SER A 86 6.38 -14.82 -7.80
C SER A 86 6.21 -16.26 -7.34
N LYS A 87 5.02 -16.81 -7.34
CA LYS A 87 4.70 -18.20 -6.96
C LYS A 87 5.33 -18.62 -5.63
N PRO A 88 4.80 -18.15 -4.49
CA PRO A 88 5.25 -18.59 -3.18
C PRO A 88 5.02 -20.10 -2.98
N ASP A 89 5.77 -20.71 -2.07
CA ASP A 89 5.67 -22.13 -1.73
C ASP A 89 4.31 -22.45 -1.09
N LYS A 90 3.83 -21.52 -0.23
CA LYS A 90 2.48 -21.53 0.34
C LYS A 90 1.86 -20.17 0.20
N TRP A 91 0.56 -20.13 -0.06
CA TRP A 91 -0.16 -18.88 -0.18
C TRP A 91 -1.64 -19.06 0.19
N SER A 92 -2.17 -18.10 0.91
CA SER A 92 -3.60 -17.94 1.13
C SER A 92 -3.98 -16.48 1.31
N SER A 93 -5.22 -16.14 1.00
CA SER A 93 -5.83 -14.86 1.29
C SER A 93 -7.14 -15.09 2.03
N THR A 94 -7.36 -14.36 3.11
CA THR A 94 -8.58 -14.45 3.92
C THR A 94 -9.25 -13.09 4.02
N HIS A 95 -10.51 -13.02 3.61
CA HIS A 95 -11.38 -11.88 3.85
C HIS A 95 -12.23 -12.16 5.10
N GLY A 96 -12.00 -11.39 6.15
CA GLY A 96 -12.74 -11.42 7.40
C GLY A 96 -13.61 -10.18 7.58
N MET A 97 -14.40 -10.17 8.64
CA MET A 97 -15.18 -9.00 9.03
C MET A 97 -14.25 -7.95 9.64
N GLY A 98 -13.90 -6.94 8.84
CA GLY A 98 -13.05 -5.84 9.28
C GLY A 98 -11.56 -5.98 8.93
N TYR A 99 -11.15 -7.05 8.26
CA TYR A 99 -9.76 -7.21 7.80
C TYR A 99 -9.65 -8.05 6.52
N THR A 100 -8.53 -7.89 5.83
CA THR A 100 -8.05 -8.82 4.80
C THR A 100 -6.65 -9.26 5.17
N ARG A 101 -6.37 -10.56 5.14
CA ARG A 101 -5.08 -11.14 5.51
C ARG A 101 -4.52 -11.99 4.38
N PHE A 102 -3.24 -11.81 4.09
CA PHE A 102 -2.46 -12.65 3.20
C PHE A 102 -1.41 -13.39 4.02
N GLU A 103 -1.32 -14.68 3.80
CA GLU A 103 -0.31 -15.54 4.41
C GLU A 103 0.47 -16.21 3.30
N ALA A 104 1.77 -15.99 3.26
CA ALA A 104 2.64 -16.49 2.22
C ALA A 104 3.98 -16.98 2.79
N GLU A 105 4.49 -18.06 2.24
CA GLU A 105 5.81 -18.61 2.56
C GLU A 105 6.62 -18.77 1.28
N LYS A 106 7.86 -18.33 1.30
CA LYS A 106 8.82 -18.57 0.22
C LYS A 106 10.23 -18.75 0.76
N ASN A 107 10.88 -19.84 0.38
CA ASN A 107 12.27 -20.16 0.80
C ASN A 107 12.47 -20.10 2.32
N GLY A 108 11.47 -20.51 3.13
CA GLY A 108 11.52 -20.47 4.59
C GLY A 108 11.37 -19.08 5.21
N LEU A 109 10.92 -18.10 4.43
CA LEU A 109 10.47 -16.78 4.91
C LEU A 109 8.94 -16.77 4.92
N GLU A 110 8.36 -16.70 6.10
CA GLU A 110 6.92 -16.63 6.32
C GLU A 110 6.49 -15.15 6.50
N ILE A 111 5.48 -14.72 5.78
CA ILE A 111 4.93 -13.36 5.91
C ILE A 111 3.43 -13.42 6.05
N THR A 112 2.93 -12.78 7.08
CA THR A 112 1.51 -12.50 7.27
C THR A 112 1.27 -11.01 7.12
N SER A 113 0.50 -10.61 6.12
CA SER A 113 0.12 -9.21 5.87
C SER A 113 -1.36 -9.03 6.18
N THR A 114 -1.69 -8.24 7.19
CA THR A 114 -3.09 -7.98 7.57
C THR A 114 -3.43 -6.51 7.33
N TYR A 115 -4.50 -6.27 6.60
CA TYR A 115 -5.00 -4.96 6.21
C TYR A 115 -6.32 -4.68 6.91
N PHE A 116 -6.44 -3.55 7.55
CA PHE A 116 -7.68 -3.10 8.21
C PHE A 116 -7.73 -1.57 8.28
N VAL A 117 -8.93 -1.04 8.43
CA VAL A 117 -9.16 0.38 8.67
C VAL A 117 -9.25 0.60 10.18
N GLY A 118 -8.48 1.53 10.70
CA GLY A 118 -8.51 1.88 12.12
C GLY A 118 -9.87 2.42 12.54
N GLU A 119 -10.33 2.09 13.75
CA GLU A 119 -11.66 2.48 14.24
C GLU A 119 -11.83 4.01 14.29
N TYR A 120 -10.81 4.72 14.72
CA TYR A 120 -10.81 6.19 14.87
C TYR A 120 -9.81 6.90 13.96
N GLU A 121 -8.98 6.14 13.24
CA GLU A 121 -7.96 6.64 12.34
C GLU A 121 -8.50 6.73 10.91
N ASN A 122 -8.31 7.86 10.24
CA ASN A 122 -8.56 7.97 8.81
C ASN A 122 -7.40 7.34 8.03
N ALA A 123 -7.17 6.05 8.26
CA ALA A 123 -6.05 5.32 7.69
C ALA A 123 -6.35 3.84 7.45
N LEU A 124 -5.79 3.31 6.37
CA LEU A 124 -5.54 1.91 6.17
C LEU A 124 -4.24 1.53 6.90
N ILE A 125 -4.31 0.51 7.71
CA ILE A 125 -3.18 -0.04 8.45
C ILE A 125 -2.80 -1.37 7.82
N TRP A 126 -1.50 -1.54 7.52
CA TRP A 126 -0.92 -2.79 7.03
C TRP A 126 -0.01 -3.33 8.11
N ASN A 127 -0.42 -4.38 8.75
CA ASN A 127 0.40 -5.06 9.73
C ASN A 127 1.15 -6.21 9.03
N LEU A 128 2.47 -6.14 9.02
CA LEU A 128 3.34 -7.19 8.48
C LEU A 128 4.00 -7.94 9.63
N LYS A 129 3.77 -9.24 9.72
CA LYS A 129 4.53 -10.15 10.57
C LYS A 129 5.43 -10.98 9.69
N ILE A 130 6.71 -10.98 10.00
CA ILE A 130 7.77 -11.58 9.18
C ILE A 130 8.58 -12.51 10.05
N LYS A 131 8.61 -13.80 9.70
CA LYS A 131 9.37 -14.83 10.40
C LYS A 131 10.28 -15.58 9.42
N SER A 132 11.51 -15.85 9.84
CA SER A 132 12.50 -16.58 9.04
C SER A 132 12.98 -17.82 9.76
N ASN A 133 13.16 -18.91 9.03
CA ASN A 133 13.76 -20.15 9.56
C ASN A 133 15.30 -20.10 9.66
N SER A 134 15.93 -19.03 9.21
CA SER A 134 17.39 -18.84 9.22
C SER A 134 17.77 -17.38 9.36
N ASP A 135 19.01 -17.10 9.76
CA ASP A 135 19.55 -15.74 9.77
C ASP A 135 19.60 -15.21 8.33
N ARG A 136 18.98 -14.05 8.09
CA ARG A 136 19.01 -13.37 6.79
C ARG A 136 18.76 -11.89 6.88
N LYS A 137 19.16 -11.18 5.83
CA LYS A 137 18.84 -9.77 5.63
C LYS A 137 17.88 -9.65 4.48
N ILE A 138 16.80 -8.92 4.69
CA ILE A 138 15.81 -8.62 3.65
C ILE A 138 15.54 -7.13 3.58
N THR A 139 15.11 -6.68 2.41
CA THR A 139 14.58 -5.33 2.27
C THR A 139 13.10 -5.40 1.91
N VAL A 140 12.29 -4.65 2.63
CA VAL A 140 10.84 -4.57 2.48
C VAL A 140 10.50 -3.22 1.85
N PHE A 141 9.71 -3.24 0.77
CA PHE A 141 9.25 -2.04 0.08
C PHE A 141 7.72 -2.00 0.06
N PRO A 142 7.08 -1.40 1.06
CA PRO A 142 5.66 -1.06 0.96
C PRO A 142 5.47 -0.01 -0.14
N TYR A 143 4.48 -0.23 -1.00
CA TYR A 143 4.23 0.59 -2.19
C TYR A 143 2.75 0.83 -2.43
N VAL A 144 2.42 2.03 -2.84
CA VAL A 144 1.12 2.41 -3.37
C VAL A 144 1.26 3.44 -4.49
N GLU A 145 0.58 3.22 -5.61
CA GLU A 145 0.46 4.20 -6.70
C GLU A 145 -0.69 5.16 -6.39
N LEU A 146 -0.38 6.46 -6.31
CA LEU A 146 -1.36 7.46 -5.93
C LEU A 146 -2.18 7.94 -7.13
N GLY A 147 -3.44 8.24 -6.87
CA GLY A 147 -4.37 8.78 -7.85
C GLY A 147 -4.48 10.30 -7.80
N MET A 148 -5.33 10.85 -8.64
CA MET A 148 -5.58 12.30 -8.71
C MET A 148 -6.74 12.75 -7.82
N MET A 149 -7.08 12.02 -6.79
CA MET A 149 -8.20 12.24 -5.86
C MET A 149 -9.59 12.34 -6.52
N GLU A 150 -9.77 13.18 -7.51
CA GLU A 150 -11.05 13.36 -8.18
C GLU A 150 -11.15 12.47 -9.42
N PHE A 151 -12.17 11.61 -9.43
CA PHE A 151 -12.34 10.55 -10.43
C PHE A 151 -12.43 11.08 -11.88
N MET A 152 -13.24 12.10 -12.11
CA MET A 152 -13.44 12.62 -13.46
C MET A 152 -12.19 13.33 -14.00
N ARG A 153 -11.43 13.98 -13.12
CA ARG A 153 -10.17 14.62 -13.50
C ARG A 153 -9.10 13.61 -13.87
N GLU A 154 -9.01 12.52 -13.12
CA GLU A 154 -8.10 11.43 -13.46
C GLU A 154 -8.48 10.77 -14.78
N LEU A 155 -9.78 10.61 -15.03
CA LEU A 155 -10.26 9.96 -16.25
C LEU A 155 -10.10 10.83 -17.52
N GLN A 156 -10.40 12.14 -17.41
CA GLN A 156 -10.51 13.01 -18.58
C GLN A 156 -9.29 13.90 -18.81
N TRP A 157 -8.62 14.34 -17.74
CA TRP A 157 -7.59 15.38 -17.84
C TRP A 157 -6.28 15.03 -17.11
N GLN A 158 -5.96 13.76 -17.06
CA GLN A 158 -4.75 13.27 -16.39
C GLN A 158 -3.49 14.01 -16.82
N CYS A 159 -3.29 14.20 -18.12
CA CYS A 159 -2.09 14.84 -18.67
C CYS A 159 -1.91 16.30 -18.23
N TYR A 160 -2.98 17.01 -17.87
CA TYR A 160 -2.90 18.38 -17.36
C TYR A 160 -2.79 18.42 -15.84
N ASN A 161 -3.57 17.60 -15.15
CA ASN A 161 -3.68 17.66 -13.70
C ASN A 161 -2.43 17.13 -13.00
N LYS A 162 -1.73 16.19 -13.60
CA LYS A 162 -0.50 15.64 -12.99
C LYS A 162 0.61 16.67 -12.77
N HIS A 163 0.61 17.79 -13.49
CA HIS A 163 1.57 18.88 -13.26
C HIS A 163 1.33 19.64 -11.94
N GLN A 164 0.20 19.42 -11.29
CA GLN A 164 -0.16 20.11 -10.04
C GLN A 164 -0.06 19.19 -8.81
N LEU A 165 0.46 17.99 -9.01
CA LEU A 165 0.66 17.00 -7.95
C LEU A 165 2.02 17.20 -7.29
N THR A 166 2.04 17.08 -5.98
CA THR A 166 3.29 17.18 -5.21
C THR A 166 3.34 16.03 -4.20
N ALA A 167 4.45 15.30 -4.18
CA ALA A 167 4.69 14.30 -3.17
C ALA A 167 6.13 14.45 -2.63
N TYR A 168 6.26 14.47 -1.31
CA TYR A 168 7.52 14.81 -0.64
C TYR A 168 7.64 14.11 0.71
N ASN A 169 8.84 14.11 1.25
CA ASN A 169 9.13 13.60 2.58
C ASN A 169 9.14 14.75 3.60
N MET A 170 8.35 14.59 4.65
CA MET A 170 8.28 15.48 5.79
C MET A 170 8.95 14.81 7.02
N GLY A 171 10.26 14.63 6.93
CA GLY A 171 11.05 13.92 7.93
C GLY A 171 11.04 12.40 7.73
N ASP A 172 10.11 11.71 8.32
CA ASP A 172 9.91 10.26 8.21
C ASP A 172 8.47 9.89 7.78
N ILE A 173 7.77 10.88 7.22
CA ILE A 173 6.40 10.77 6.73
C ILE A 173 6.36 11.24 5.29
N LEU A 174 5.94 10.40 4.36
CA LEU A 174 5.67 10.82 3.01
C LEU A 174 4.31 11.50 2.94
N VAL A 175 4.24 12.62 2.24
CA VAL A 175 3.02 13.43 2.11
C VAL A 175 2.72 13.69 0.64
N TYR A 176 1.47 13.49 0.25
CA TYR A 176 0.97 13.82 -1.07
C TYR A 176 -0.07 14.93 -0.97
N LYS A 177 0.10 15.92 -1.82
CA LYS A 177 -0.77 17.08 -1.96
C LYS A 177 -1.28 17.18 -3.38
N TYR A 178 -2.59 17.24 -3.50
CA TYR A 178 -3.26 17.55 -4.75
C TYR A 178 -3.55 19.05 -4.80
N GLY A 179 -2.81 19.78 -5.63
CA GLY A 179 -2.76 21.24 -5.63
C GLY A 179 -3.53 21.92 -6.77
N VAL A 180 -4.61 21.33 -7.27
CA VAL A 180 -5.38 21.90 -8.39
C VAL A 180 -6.17 23.13 -7.95
N GLU A 181 -5.90 24.29 -8.57
CA GLU A 181 -6.55 25.56 -8.25
C GLU A 181 -8.07 25.55 -8.44
N ASP A 182 -8.56 24.80 -9.43
CA ASP A 182 -9.98 24.68 -9.76
C ASP A 182 -10.73 23.62 -8.94
N GLN A 183 -10.21 23.22 -7.80
CA GLN A 183 -10.95 22.29 -6.95
C GLN A 183 -12.21 22.95 -6.41
N PRO A 184 -13.34 22.22 -6.37
CA PRO A 184 -14.59 22.75 -5.83
C PRO A 184 -14.46 23.21 -4.38
N ARG A 185 -13.47 22.67 -3.65
CA ARG A 185 -13.24 22.93 -2.23
C ARG A 185 -11.77 22.71 -1.84
N PRO A 186 -10.86 23.60 -2.25
CA PRO A 186 -9.42 23.42 -1.96
C PRO A 186 -9.11 23.36 -0.45
N ASP A 187 -9.90 24.07 0.37
CA ASP A 187 -9.84 24.08 1.83
C ASP A 187 -10.31 22.77 2.49
N GLN A 188 -10.94 21.89 1.72
CA GLN A 188 -11.46 20.61 2.20
C GLN A 188 -10.71 19.39 1.61
N THR A 189 -9.71 19.63 0.79
CA THR A 189 -8.91 18.54 0.22
C THR A 189 -7.89 18.05 1.24
N PRO A 190 -7.96 16.79 1.67
CA PRO A 190 -7.01 16.26 2.62
C PRO A 190 -5.63 16.05 1.97
N LEU A 191 -4.59 16.12 2.79
CA LEU A 191 -3.30 15.54 2.49
C LEU A 191 -3.41 14.03 2.65
N VAL A 192 -2.70 13.28 1.79
CA VAL A 192 -2.48 11.84 1.97
C VAL A 192 -1.10 11.65 2.59
N TYR A 193 -0.98 10.74 3.54
CA TYR A 193 0.30 10.43 4.15
C TYR A 193 0.60 8.92 4.10
N PHE A 194 1.89 8.61 4.12
CA PHE A 194 2.40 7.26 4.20
C PHE A 194 3.57 7.20 5.18
N ALA A 195 3.48 6.34 6.14
CA ALA A 195 4.46 6.22 7.22
C ALA A 195 4.52 4.81 7.77
N THR A 196 5.50 4.55 8.63
CA THR A 196 5.69 3.27 9.33
C THR A 196 6.09 3.51 10.78
N ASP A 197 5.93 2.49 11.62
CA ASP A 197 6.35 2.49 13.02
C ASP A 197 7.83 2.12 13.22
N VAL A 198 8.48 1.61 12.18
CA VAL A 198 9.92 1.34 12.16
C VAL A 198 10.66 2.34 11.28
N PRO A 199 11.94 2.62 11.50
CA PRO A 199 12.69 3.53 10.64
C PRO A 199 12.77 3.03 9.20
N ALA A 200 12.37 3.86 8.24
CA ALA A 200 12.65 3.65 6.83
C ALA A 200 14.04 4.20 6.50
N THR A 201 14.83 3.46 5.72
CA THR A 201 16.20 3.84 5.34
C THR A 201 16.24 4.73 4.11
N ALA A 202 15.23 4.63 3.25
CA ALA A 202 15.04 5.46 2.05
C ALA A 202 13.56 5.44 1.62
N PHE A 203 13.24 6.27 0.62
CA PHE A 203 11.89 6.41 0.10
C PHE A 203 11.88 6.79 -1.38
N ASP A 204 10.72 6.69 -2.03
CA ASP A 204 10.43 7.34 -3.32
C ASP A 204 9.00 7.86 -3.34
N CYS A 205 8.83 9.03 -3.97
CA CYS A 205 7.54 9.66 -4.22
C CYS A 205 7.22 9.79 -5.72
N ASP A 206 8.20 9.55 -6.58
CA ASP A 206 8.07 9.57 -8.03
C ASP A 206 7.99 8.13 -8.56
N ARG A 207 6.88 7.83 -9.25
CA ARG A 207 6.64 6.50 -9.81
C ARG A 207 7.66 6.13 -10.87
N ASP A 208 8.02 7.07 -11.72
CA ASP A 208 8.96 6.81 -12.82
C ASP A 208 10.37 6.53 -12.31
N GLU A 209 10.75 7.12 -11.19
CA GLU A 209 12.00 6.81 -10.49
C GLU A 209 11.95 5.45 -9.79
N PHE A 210 10.83 5.13 -9.12
CA PHE A 210 10.71 3.87 -8.39
C PHE A 210 10.55 2.67 -9.32
N VAL A 211 9.62 2.77 -10.27
CA VAL A 211 9.30 1.68 -11.21
C VAL A 211 10.34 1.58 -12.32
N GLY A 212 10.82 2.71 -12.81
CA GLY A 212 11.75 2.80 -13.92
C GLY A 212 11.09 2.93 -15.30
N SER A 213 11.80 3.54 -16.23
CA SER A 213 11.32 3.76 -17.60
C SER A 213 11.09 2.43 -18.34
N TYR A 214 9.95 2.29 -19.00
CA TYR A 214 9.53 1.09 -19.73
C TYR A 214 9.37 -0.17 -18.87
N ARG A 215 9.21 0.00 -17.54
CA ARG A 215 8.95 -1.08 -16.59
C ARG A 215 7.52 -1.01 -16.04
N SER A 216 7.16 -1.98 -15.23
CA SER A 216 5.86 -2.05 -14.56
C SER A 216 6.02 -2.40 -13.07
N GLU A 217 4.91 -2.37 -12.34
CA GLU A 217 4.86 -2.79 -10.94
C GLU A 217 5.26 -4.28 -10.74
N GLU A 218 5.31 -5.08 -11.80
CA GLU A 218 5.76 -6.48 -11.72
C GLU A 218 7.26 -6.59 -11.38
N ASN A 219 8.06 -5.61 -11.83
CA ASN A 219 9.51 -5.58 -11.67
C ASN A 219 10.07 -4.17 -11.52
N PRO A 220 9.75 -3.44 -10.44
CA PRO A 220 10.25 -2.08 -10.23
C PRO A 220 11.76 -2.05 -10.16
N GLN A 221 12.36 -1.05 -10.83
CA GLN A 221 13.81 -0.88 -10.91
C GLN A 221 14.46 -0.75 -9.54
N ASN A 222 13.86 0.05 -8.64
CA ASN A 222 14.43 0.31 -7.33
C ASN A 222 14.33 -0.89 -6.39
N VAL A 223 13.31 -1.75 -6.56
CA VAL A 223 13.24 -3.03 -5.86
C VAL A 223 14.33 -3.97 -6.37
N GLU A 224 14.53 -4.06 -7.69
CA GLU A 224 15.59 -4.88 -8.29
C GLU A 224 16.97 -4.42 -7.83
N ASN A 225 17.21 -3.11 -7.81
CA ASN A 225 18.45 -2.50 -7.30
C ASN A 225 18.60 -2.62 -5.77
N GLY A 226 17.51 -2.93 -5.04
CA GLY A 226 17.48 -3.02 -3.58
C GLY A 226 17.60 -1.67 -2.88
N LYS A 227 17.28 -0.55 -3.57
CA LYS A 227 17.47 0.79 -3.02
C LYS A 227 16.54 1.81 -3.65
N CYS A 228 15.79 2.55 -2.82
CA CYS A 228 15.11 3.79 -3.19
C CYS A 228 16.10 4.94 -3.42
N THR A 229 15.70 5.94 -4.21
CA THR A 229 16.53 7.09 -4.60
C THR A 229 16.27 8.35 -3.79
N ASN A 230 15.31 8.33 -2.87
CA ASN A 230 14.78 9.47 -2.12
C ASN A 230 14.17 10.53 -3.05
N SER A 231 13.48 10.09 -4.08
CA SER A 231 12.83 10.98 -5.05
C SER A 231 11.66 11.74 -4.41
N THR A 232 11.48 12.98 -4.85
CA THR A 232 10.30 13.81 -4.56
C THR A 232 9.62 14.16 -5.87
N LEU A 233 8.31 14.38 -5.85
CA LEU A 233 7.55 14.69 -7.04
C LEU A 233 7.03 16.13 -7.02
N TYR A 234 7.30 16.85 -8.12
CA TYR A 234 6.71 18.15 -8.44
C TYR A 234 6.15 18.11 -9.85
N GLY A 235 4.97 17.50 -9.98
CA GLY A 235 4.37 17.20 -11.29
C GLY A 235 4.86 15.86 -11.87
N GLY A 236 3.94 14.99 -12.23
CA GLY A 236 4.22 13.64 -12.73
C GLY A 236 3.27 12.60 -12.17
N ASP A 237 3.71 11.37 -12.12
CA ASP A 237 2.92 10.25 -11.61
C ASP A 237 3.36 9.92 -10.16
N PRO A 238 2.51 10.20 -9.16
CA PRO A 238 2.89 10.04 -7.76
C PRO A 238 2.82 8.60 -7.29
N CYS A 239 3.76 8.22 -6.45
CA CYS A 239 3.68 7.01 -5.65
C CYS A 239 4.16 7.27 -4.23
N PHE A 240 3.94 6.29 -3.37
CA PHE A 240 4.68 6.16 -2.14
C PHE A 240 5.37 4.82 -2.09
N ALA A 241 6.67 4.85 -1.87
CA ALA A 241 7.48 3.69 -1.57
C ALA A 241 8.37 4.00 -0.36
N LEU A 242 8.44 3.09 0.59
CA LEU A 242 9.41 3.14 1.69
C LEU A 242 10.37 1.98 1.57
N GLN A 243 11.62 2.18 1.93
CA GLN A 243 12.61 1.12 2.06
C GLN A 243 12.83 0.81 3.55
N ILE A 244 12.67 -0.44 3.94
CA ILE A 244 12.85 -0.90 5.30
C ILE A 244 13.79 -2.10 5.27
N ASP A 245 14.99 -1.93 5.83
CA ASP A 245 15.99 -2.99 5.88
C ASP A 245 15.87 -3.75 7.20
N LEU A 246 15.72 -5.06 7.14
CA LEU A 246 15.51 -5.92 8.29
C LEU A 246 16.57 -7.00 8.38
N ASP A 247 17.23 -7.09 9.54
CA ASP A 247 18.07 -8.23 9.92
C ASP A 247 17.22 -9.22 10.73
N LEU A 248 16.97 -10.39 10.18
CA LEU A 248 16.18 -11.44 10.82
C LEU A 248 17.11 -12.51 11.39
N LYS A 249 16.83 -12.92 12.62
CA LYS A 249 17.43 -14.12 13.23
C LYS A 249 16.54 -15.33 13.00
N ALA A 250 17.15 -16.52 13.00
CA ALA A 250 16.37 -17.76 12.89
C ALA A 250 15.29 -17.83 13.96
N GLU A 251 14.06 -18.14 13.56
CA GLU A 251 12.84 -18.20 14.38
C GLU A 251 12.40 -16.89 15.03
N GLU A 252 13.10 -15.76 14.78
CA GLU A 252 12.64 -14.44 15.21
C GLU A 252 11.46 -13.97 14.35
N GLU A 253 10.41 -13.45 15.00
CA GLU A 253 9.32 -12.74 14.33
C GLU A 253 9.53 -11.23 14.49
N LYS A 254 9.49 -10.50 13.38
CA LYS A 254 9.45 -9.04 13.36
C LYS A 254 8.10 -8.55 12.88
N GLU A 255 7.64 -7.49 13.49
CA GLU A 255 6.38 -6.84 13.14
C GLU A 255 6.66 -5.42 12.64
N VAL A 256 5.99 -5.04 11.57
CA VAL A 256 6.07 -3.71 10.94
C VAL A 256 4.66 -3.24 10.63
N ASN A 257 4.30 -2.05 11.12
CA ASN A 257 3.04 -1.42 10.79
C ASN A 257 3.27 -0.28 9.80
N ILE A 258 2.51 -0.28 8.72
CA ILE A 258 2.51 0.74 7.69
C ILE A 258 1.16 1.45 7.70
N PHE A 259 1.16 2.77 7.56
CA PHE A 259 -0.01 3.64 7.67
C PHE A 259 -0.19 4.42 6.37
N LEU A 260 -1.30 4.20 5.67
CA LEU A 260 -1.76 5.01 4.55
C LEU A 260 -3.01 5.75 4.97
N GLY A 261 -2.91 7.06 5.17
CA GLY A 261 -4.03 7.79 5.72
C GLY A 261 -4.17 9.21 5.18
N THR A 262 -5.14 9.94 5.74
CA THR A 262 -5.45 11.31 5.34
C THR A 262 -5.61 12.21 6.55
N ALA A 263 -5.18 13.47 6.40
CA ALA A 263 -5.42 14.54 7.36
C ALA A 263 -5.48 15.89 6.64
N MET A 264 -6.08 16.91 7.28
CA MET A 264 -6.33 18.20 6.62
C MET A 264 -5.13 19.14 6.60
N THR A 265 -4.15 18.95 7.48
CA THR A 265 -2.94 19.79 7.58
C THR A 265 -1.72 18.94 7.91
N GLU A 266 -0.53 19.46 7.66
CA GLU A 266 0.73 18.78 8.00
C GLU A 266 0.85 18.49 9.51
N ASP A 267 0.38 19.38 10.36
CA ASP A 267 0.40 19.14 11.81
C ASP A 267 -0.60 18.04 12.21
N ALA A 268 -1.76 17.98 11.56
CA ALA A 268 -2.70 16.89 11.75
C ALA A 268 -2.15 15.55 11.19
N VAL A 269 -1.36 15.57 10.13
CA VAL A 269 -0.63 14.40 9.62
C VAL A 269 0.35 13.88 10.67
N LYS A 270 1.20 14.76 11.24
CA LYS A 270 2.15 14.40 12.30
C LYS A 270 1.45 13.81 13.52
N ALA A 271 0.36 14.45 13.95
CA ALA A 271 -0.44 13.97 15.09
C ALA A 271 -1.07 12.59 14.82
N SER A 272 -1.60 12.37 13.60
CA SER A 272 -2.18 11.09 13.20
C SER A 272 -1.14 9.97 13.17
N VAL A 273 0.02 10.23 12.57
CA VAL A 273 1.11 9.24 12.51
C VAL A 273 1.66 8.92 13.91
N HIS A 274 1.85 9.95 14.75
CA HIS A 274 2.27 9.75 16.14
C HIS A 274 1.27 8.86 16.90
N HIS A 275 -0.02 9.15 16.78
CA HIS A 275 -1.08 8.35 17.38
C HIS A 275 -1.06 6.89 16.87
N CYS A 276 -0.89 6.68 15.56
CA CYS A 276 -0.78 5.34 14.99
C CYS A 276 0.45 4.58 15.55
N ARG A 277 1.58 5.24 15.72
CA ARG A 277 2.81 4.62 16.27
C ARG A 277 2.70 4.24 17.74
N GLU A 278 1.92 4.97 18.52
CA GLU A 278 1.71 4.67 19.96
C GLU A 278 0.68 3.55 20.18
N LYS A 279 -0.18 3.30 19.19
CA LYS A 279 -1.18 2.24 19.28
C LYS A 279 -0.57 0.87 19.03
N ASN A 280 -0.84 -0.04 19.93
CA ASN A 280 -0.61 -1.46 19.67
C ASN A 280 -1.82 -2.01 18.90
N PHE A 281 -1.72 -2.04 17.57
CA PHE A 281 -2.74 -2.60 16.71
C PHE A 281 -2.71 -4.13 16.83
N ARG A 282 -3.53 -4.67 17.70
CA ARG A 282 -3.77 -6.11 17.73
C ARG A 282 -4.93 -6.41 16.78
N CYS A 283 -4.63 -7.08 15.67
CA CYS A 283 -5.68 -7.74 14.89
C CYS A 283 -6.31 -8.82 15.76
N VAL A 284 -7.61 -8.73 15.95
CA VAL A 284 -8.43 -9.71 16.69
C VAL A 284 -8.64 -10.94 15.83
#